data_33102cec580846d50f99c5da0102273b
#
_entry.id   33102cec580846d50f99c5da0102273b
#
_cell.length_a   1.000
_cell.length_b   1.000
_cell.length_c   1.000
_cell.angle_alpha   90.00
_cell.angle_beta   90.00
_cell.angle_gamma   90.00
#
_symmetry.space_group_name_H-M   'P 1'
#
loop_
_entity.id
_entity.type
_entity.pdbx_description
1 polymer ?
#
loop_
_entity_poly.entity_id
_entity_poly.type
_entity_poly.pdbx_seq_one_letter_code
_entity_poly.pdbx_strand_id
1 'polypeptide(L)'
;MDSKYHIELVEKALADYFSSEALKVIIKSNLNQDSIFGQIGHNEFHFDNNAIIEGTRYINSQRIKVYNYLLINLPGKAWKAFGCLLHAAHDFYAHTNYIDLLKIKNNTEIFSIDSLDFLDDEILSHPFLYSHTAYFPLDYLISAIPVTGKYLTKYL
;
A
#
# COMPACT_ATOMS: atom_id res chain seq x y z
N MET A 1 1.59 -1.07 6.12
CA MET A 1 3.02 -0.82 6.51
C MET A 1 3.09 0.30 7.54
N ASP A 2 4.15 0.39 8.40
CA ASP A 2 4.30 1.49 9.37
C ASP A 2 4.49 2.84 8.66
N SER A 3 3.83 3.90 9.16
CA SER A 3 3.82 5.26 8.59
C SER A 3 5.22 5.84 8.31
N LYS A 4 6.22 5.52 9.15
CA LYS A 4 7.59 5.98 8.94
C LYS A 4 8.21 5.47 7.64
N TYR A 5 7.90 4.23 7.26
CA TYR A 5 8.41 3.64 6.02
C TYR A 5 7.73 4.23 4.79
N HIS A 6 6.42 4.53 4.89
CA HIS A 6 5.73 5.26 3.82
C HIS A 6 6.38 6.62 3.55
N ILE A 7 6.73 7.37 4.60
CA ILE A 7 7.42 8.67 4.48
C ILE A 7 8.80 8.48 3.83
N GLU A 8 9.60 7.58 4.39
CA GLU A 8 10.98 7.33 3.93
C GLU A 8 11.04 6.93 2.45
N LEU A 9 10.13 6.05 2.00
CA LEU A 9 10.06 5.63 0.61
C LEU A 9 9.69 6.80 -0.32
N VAL A 10 8.69 7.62 0.06
CA VAL A 10 8.30 8.79 -0.72
C VAL A 10 9.44 9.80 -0.80
N GLU A 11 10.09 10.12 0.32
CA GLU A 11 11.20 11.08 0.35
C GLU A 11 12.40 10.59 -0.48
N LYS A 12 12.82 9.34 -0.30
CA LYS A 12 13.94 8.77 -1.06
C LYS A 12 13.68 8.74 -2.56
N ALA A 13 12.45 8.41 -2.97
CA ALA A 13 12.13 8.28 -4.38
C ALA A 13 11.86 9.60 -5.09
N LEU A 14 11.34 10.61 -4.37
CA LEU A 14 10.73 11.78 -5.00
C LEU A 14 11.36 13.13 -4.63
N ALA A 15 12.28 13.20 -3.64
CA ALA A 15 12.82 14.48 -3.16
C ALA A 15 13.51 15.28 -4.27
N ASP A 16 14.16 14.62 -5.22
CA ASP A 16 14.87 15.27 -6.32
C ASP A 16 13.95 15.75 -7.46
N TYR A 17 12.69 15.30 -7.46
CA TYR A 17 11.73 15.54 -8.56
C TYR A 17 10.58 16.49 -8.19
N PHE A 18 10.30 16.65 -6.89
CA PHE A 18 9.15 17.41 -6.41
C PHE A 18 9.56 18.52 -5.45
N SER A 19 8.84 19.66 -5.50
CA SER A 19 9.00 20.71 -4.49
C SER A 19 8.62 20.23 -3.10
N SER A 20 9.09 20.91 -2.07
CA SER A 20 8.76 20.58 -0.67
C SER A 20 7.25 20.67 -0.39
N GLU A 21 6.52 21.60 -1.05
CA GLU A 21 5.07 21.69 -0.94
C GLU A 21 4.38 20.49 -1.58
N ALA A 22 4.82 20.06 -2.77
CA ALA A 22 4.28 18.88 -3.43
C ALA A 22 4.49 17.63 -2.60
N LEU A 23 5.72 17.42 -2.08
CA LEU A 23 6.05 16.29 -1.21
C LEU A 23 5.18 16.26 0.04
N LYS A 24 4.97 17.38 0.72
CA LYS A 24 4.07 17.46 1.88
C LYS A 24 2.66 17.00 1.56
N VAL A 25 2.11 17.40 0.40
CA VAL A 25 0.76 16.99 -0.03
C VAL A 25 0.73 15.49 -0.35
N ILE A 26 1.73 14.97 -1.05
CA ILE A 26 1.87 13.55 -1.41
C ILE A 26 1.95 12.71 -0.14
N ILE A 27 2.88 13.01 0.78
CA ILE A 27 3.06 12.29 2.04
C ILE A 27 1.80 12.34 2.89
N LYS A 28 1.19 13.52 3.05
CA LYS A 28 -0.05 13.65 3.82
C LYS A 28 -1.18 12.79 3.25
N SER A 29 -1.31 12.73 1.93
CA SER A 29 -2.37 11.93 1.29
C SER A 29 -2.08 10.44 1.33
N ASN A 30 -0.81 10.05 1.27
CA ASN A 30 -0.35 8.69 1.50
C ASN A 30 -0.76 8.25 2.93
N LEU A 31 -0.31 8.94 3.95
CA LEU A 31 -0.58 8.59 5.36
C LEU A 31 -2.06 8.65 5.75
N ASN A 32 -2.86 9.47 5.05
CA ASN A 32 -4.29 9.58 5.35
C ASN A 32 -5.07 8.31 5.00
N GLN A 33 -4.51 7.41 4.18
CA GLN A 33 -5.09 6.09 3.92
C GLN A 33 -5.06 5.21 5.19
N ASP A 34 -4.06 5.38 6.07
CA ASP A 34 -3.96 4.72 7.38
C ASP A 34 -4.86 5.34 8.46
N SER A 35 -5.61 6.40 8.14
CA SER A 35 -6.59 6.93 9.08
C SER A 35 -7.71 5.92 9.34
N ILE A 36 -8.40 6.05 10.49
CA ILE A 36 -9.55 5.19 10.83
C ILE A 36 -10.56 5.10 9.66
N PHE A 37 -10.84 6.22 9.00
CA PHE A 37 -11.75 6.25 7.85
C PHE A 37 -11.17 5.64 6.58
N GLY A 38 -9.85 5.61 6.43
CA GLY A 38 -9.18 4.96 5.30
C GLY A 38 -9.05 3.45 5.48
N GLN A 39 -9.05 2.97 6.73
CA GLN A 39 -8.92 1.54 7.03
C GLN A 39 -10.27 0.82 7.06
N ILE A 40 -11.32 1.45 7.62
CA ILE A 40 -12.62 0.77 7.76
C ILE A 40 -13.31 0.64 6.40
N GLY A 41 -13.47 -0.60 5.93
CA GLY A 41 -14.20 -0.93 4.71
C GLY A 41 -13.45 -0.66 3.41
N HIS A 42 -12.15 -0.41 3.47
CA HIS A 42 -11.30 -0.06 2.33
C HIS A 42 -10.10 -1.01 2.17
N ASN A 43 -10.37 -2.32 2.11
CA ASN A 43 -9.34 -3.33 1.88
C ASN A 43 -8.49 -3.05 0.62
N GLU A 44 -9.09 -2.42 -0.39
CA GLU A 44 -8.46 -2.04 -1.65
C GLU A 44 -7.36 -0.99 -1.49
N PHE A 45 -7.36 -0.20 -0.41
CA PHE A 45 -6.30 0.79 -0.17
C PHE A 45 -5.02 0.13 0.33
N HIS A 46 -5.16 -1.02 1.01
CA HIS A 46 -4.10 -1.71 1.74
C HIS A 46 -3.78 -3.10 1.20
N PHE A 47 -4.49 -3.57 0.19
CA PHE A 47 -4.44 -4.97 -0.27
C PHE A 47 -4.82 -5.99 0.81
N ASP A 48 -5.58 -5.59 1.84
CA ASP A 48 -6.01 -6.47 2.91
C ASP A 48 -7.05 -7.49 2.44
N ASN A 49 -7.21 -8.58 3.19
CA ASN A 49 -8.22 -9.62 2.94
C ASN A 49 -8.21 -10.18 1.50
N ASN A 50 -7.02 -10.30 0.92
CA ASN A 50 -6.86 -10.81 -0.45
C ASN A 50 -7.48 -9.93 -1.54
N ALA A 51 -7.64 -8.63 -1.29
CA ALA A 51 -8.20 -7.66 -2.22
C ALA A 51 -7.20 -7.27 -3.34
N ILE A 52 -6.55 -8.26 -3.97
CA ILE A 52 -5.50 -8.04 -5.01
C ILE A 52 -6.10 -7.32 -6.22
N ILE A 53 -7.26 -7.78 -6.70
CA ILE A 53 -7.93 -7.20 -7.88
C ILE A 53 -8.44 -5.80 -7.57
N GLU A 54 -9.08 -5.62 -6.42
CA GLU A 54 -9.63 -4.34 -5.97
C GLU A 54 -8.52 -3.32 -5.74
N GLY A 55 -7.43 -3.70 -5.09
CA GLY A 55 -6.25 -2.84 -4.88
C GLY A 55 -5.60 -2.42 -6.19
N THR A 56 -5.44 -3.35 -7.15
CA THR A 56 -4.95 -3.03 -8.48
C THR A 56 -5.86 -2.06 -9.23
N ARG A 57 -7.19 -2.25 -9.15
CA ARG A 57 -8.17 -1.30 -9.73
C ARG A 57 -8.09 0.06 -9.04
N TYR A 58 -7.90 0.08 -7.73
CA TYR A 58 -7.73 1.32 -6.97
C TYR A 58 -6.49 2.10 -7.44
N ILE A 59 -5.32 1.47 -7.52
CA ILE A 59 -4.09 2.08 -8.06
C ILE A 59 -4.35 2.67 -9.45
N ASN A 60 -4.95 1.90 -10.36
CA ASN A 60 -5.26 2.37 -11.71
C ASN A 60 -6.24 3.56 -11.70
N SER A 61 -7.23 3.56 -10.82
CA SER A 61 -8.17 4.68 -10.69
C SER A 61 -7.47 5.96 -10.23
N GLN A 62 -6.55 5.86 -9.28
CA GLN A 62 -5.76 7.00 -8.80
C GLN A 62 -4.81 7.50 -9.90
N ARG A 63 -4.18 6.62 -10.66
CA ARG A 63 -3.34 6.98 -11.81
C ARG A 63 -4.11 7.79 -12.86
N ILE A 64 -5.34 7.37 -13.19
CA ILE A 64 -6.23 8.12 -14.09
C ILE A 64 -6.57 9.50 -13.52
N LYS A 65 -6.85 9.59 -12.20
CA LYS A 65 -7.10 10.88 -11.53
C LYS A 65 -5.87 11.80 -11.61
N VAL A 66 -4.67 11.29 -11.37
CA VAL A 66 -3.43 12.07 -11.51
C VAL A 66 -3.36 12.68 -12.91
N TYR A 67 -3.49 11.86 -13.95
CA TYR A 67 -3.45 12.32 -15.34
C TYR A 67 -4.51 13.38 -15.63
N ASN A 68 -5.76 13.12 -15.29
CA ASN A 68 -6.88 14.04 -15.53
C ASN A 68 -6.70 15.37 -14.82
N TYR A 69 -6.23 15.36 -13.56
CA TYR A 69 -6.00 16.62 -12.81
C TYR A 69 -4.84 17.42 -13.40
N LEU A 70 -3.81 16.77 -13.94
CA LEU A 70 -2.73 17.48 -14.64
C LEU A 70 -3.23 18.11 -15.94
N LEU A 71 -4.06 17.40 -16.72
CA LEU A 71 -4.64 17.95 -17.96
C LEU A 71 -5.46 19.22 -17.75
N ILE A 72 -6.14 19.36 -16.60
CA ILE A 72 -6.95 20.54 -16.27
C ILE A 72 -6.22 21.51 -15.34
N ASN A 73 -4.90 21.39 -15.24
CA ASN A 73 -4.03 22.27 -14.45
C ASN A 73 -4.41 22.36 -12.95
N LEU A 74 -4.72 21.22 -12.32
CA LEU A 74 -5.00 21.10 -10.89
C LEU A 74 -3.93 20.24 -10.18
N PRO A 75 -2.66 20.71 -10.11
CA PRO A 75 -1.55 19.90 -9.60
C PRO A 75 -1.74 19.44 -8.16
N GLY A 76 -2.32 20.27 -7.29
CA GLY A 76 -2.59 19.91 -5.90
C GLY A 76 -3.54 18.72 -5.75
N LYS A 77 -4.51 18.54 -6.68
CA LYS A 77 -5.37 17.35 -6.70
C LYS A 77 -4.63 16.15 -7.28
N ALA A 78 -3.77 16.36 -8.27
CA ALA A 78 -2.91 15.32 -8.82
C ALA A 78 -1.97 14.76 -7.74
N TRP A 79 -1.30 15.62 -6.96
CA TRP A 79 -0.43 15.19 -5.85
C TRP A 79 -1.18 14.39 -4.79
N LYS A 80 -2.42 14.76 -4.46
CA LYS A 80 -3.26 13.99 -3.54
C LYS A 80 -3.56 12.60 -4.07
N ALA A 81 -3.99 12.49 -5.33
CA ALA A 81 -4.25 11.20 -5.96
C ALA A 81 -2.98 10.35 -6.06
N PHE A 82 -1.84 10.97 -6.33
CA PHE A 82 -0.55 10.31 -6.39
C PHE A 82 -0.13 9.75 -5.02
N GLY A 83 -0.33 10.51 -3.94
CA GLY A 83 -0.09 10.03 -2.57
C GLY A 83 -0.92 8.80 -2.22
N CYS A 84 -2.21 8.80 -2.58
CA CYS A 84 -3.09 7.63 -2.40
C CYS A 84 -2.63 6.42 -3.21
N LEU A 85 -2.20 6.62 -4.46
CA LEU A 85 -1.64 5.57 -5.32
C LEU A 85 -0.39 4.95 -4.68
N LEU A 86 0.54 5.79 -4.22
CA LEU A 86 1.80 5.33 -3.61
C LEU A 86 1.55 4.53 -2.33
N HIS A 87 0.56 4.93 -1.52
CA HIS A 87 0.20 4.16 -0.32
C HIS A 87 -0.16 2.72 -0.68
N ALA A 88 -1.13 2.54 -1.57
CA ALA A 88 -1.56 1.22 -2.00
C ALA A 88 -0.43 0.42 -2.67
N ALA A 89 0.43 1.07 -3.47
CA ALA A 89 1.60 0.42 -4.07
C ALA A 89 2.61 -0.06 -3.02
N HIS A 90 2.87 0.73 -1.98
CA HIS A 90 3.73 0.32 -0.88
C HIS A 90 3.13 -0.86 -0.10
N ASP A 91 1.83 -0.81 0.17
CA ASP A 91 1.15 -1.86 0.92
C ASP A 91 0.99 -3.16 0.12
N PHE A 92 0.93 -3.10 -1.21
CA PHE A 92 1.02 -4.29 -2.04
C PHE A 92 2.25 -5.12 -1.69
N TYR A 93 3.44 -4.51 -1.68
CA TYR A 93 4.68 -5.24 -1.35
C TYR A 93 4.80 -5.62 0.12
N ALA A 94 4.20 -4.85 1.02
CA ALA A 94 4.26 -5.10 2.45
C ALA A 94 3.26 -6.17 2.92
N HIS A 95 2.09 -6.25 2.29
CA HIS A 95 0.98 -7.11 2.73
C HIS A 95 0.83 -8.37 1.88
N THR A 96 1.48 -8.46 0.71
CA THR A 96 1.43 -9.66 -0.13
C THR A 96 2.70 -10.50 0.01
N ASN A 97 2.60 -11.77 -0.42
CA ASN A 97 3.74 -12.65 -0.58
C ASN A 97 4.46 -12.51 -1.94
N TYR A 98 4.25 -11.37 -2.63
CA TYR A 98 4.85 -11.12 -3.95
C TYR A 98 6.37 -11.30 -3.98
N ILE A 99 7.06 -10.72 -3.00
CA ILE A 99 8.52 -10.80 -2.91
C ILE A 99 8.99 -12.24 -2.66
N ASP A 100 8.26 -13.02 -1.89
CA ASP A 100 8.62 -14.42 -1.63
C ASP A 100 8.46 -15.28 -2.90
N LEU A 101 7.38 -15.05 -3.66
CA LEU A 101 7.19 -15.70 -4.96
C LEU A 101 8.27 -15.29 -5.97
N LEU A 102 8.69 -14.02 -5.98
CA LEU A 102 9.76 -13.51 -6.82
C LEU A 102 11.11 -14.17 -6.47
N LYS A 103 11.41 -14.35 -5.18
CA LYS A 103 12.60 -15.08 -4.72
C LYS A 103 12.59 -16.53 -5.20
N ILE A 104 11.46 -17.21 -5.04
CA ILE A 104 11.30 -18.60 -5.50
C ILE A 104 11.52 -18.68 -7.01
N LYS A 105 10.89 -17.82 -7.80
CA LYS A 105 11.02 -17.78 -9.26
C LYS A 105 12.47 -17.60 -9.71
N ASN A 106 13.20 -16.70 -9.06
CA ASN A 106 14.57 -16.36 -9.44
C ASN A 106 15.63 -17.25 -8.74
N ASN A 107 15.21 -18.18 -7.88
CA ASN A 107 16.07 -19.04 -7.08
C ASN A 107 17.17 -18.26 -6.34
N THR A 108 16.79 -17.14 -5.70
CA THR A 108 17.71 -16.25 -4.99
C THR A 108 17.09 -15.65 -3.75
N GLU A 109 17.89 -15.51 -2.70
CA GLU A 109 17.50 -14.79 -1.47
C GLU A 109 17.84 -13.31 -1.52
N ILE A 110 18.72 -12.91 -2.44
CA ILE A 110 19.25 -11.55 -2.55
C ILE A 110 18.97 -11.03 -3.95
N PHE A 111 18.27 -9.91 -4.04
CA PHE A 111 18.07 -9.18 -5.29
C PHE A 111 18.98 -7.97 -5.36
N SER A 112 19.56 -7.73 -6.54
CA SER A 112 19.92 -6.36 -6.91
C SER A 112 18.64 -5.62 -7.28
N ILE A 113 18.42 -4.45 -6.67
CA ILE A 113 17.26 -3.58 -6.97
C ILE A 113 17.18 -3.29 -8.46
N ASP A 114 18.32 -3.14 -9.14
CA ASP A 114 18.42 -2.82 -10.56
C ASP A 114 18.00 -3.98 -11.50
N SER A 115 17.87 -5.19 -10.95
CA SER A 115 17.50 -6.40 -11.72
C SER A 115 16.07 -6.86 -11.48
N LEU A 116 15.29 -6.13 -10.66
CA LEU A 116 13.93 -6.53 -10.31
C LEU A 116 12.93 -6.04 -11.34
N ASP A 117 12.17 -6.98 -11.90
CA ASP A 117 10.87 -6.65 -12.48
C ASP A 117 9.86 -6.49 -11.35
N PHE A 118 9.56 -5.24 -11.00
CA PHE A 118 8.66 -4.91 -9.89
C PHE A 118 7.20 -5.28 -10.16
N LEU A 119 6.84 -5.61 -11.39
CA LEU A 119 5.49 -5.96 -11.80
C LEU A 119 5.51 -7.18 -12.75
N ASP A 120 6.15 -8.25 -12.31
CA ASP A 120 6.23 -9.50 -13.08
C ASP A 120 4.85 -10.13 -13.26
N ASP A 121 4.39 -10.17 -14.50
CA ASP A 121 3.04 -10.63 -14.86
C ASP A 121 2.78 -12.10 -14.49
N GLU A 122 3.81 -12.94 -14.49
CA GLU A 122 3.70 -14.34 -14.09
C GLU A 122 3.43 -14.46 -12.59
N ILE A 123 4.08 -13.62 -11.77
CA ILE A 123 3.83 -13.58 -10.33
C ILE A 123 2.50 -12.91 -10.03
N LEU A 124 2.14 -11.83 -10.73
CA LEU A 124 0.84 -11.17 -10.55
C LEU A 124 -0.35 -12.08 -10.89
N SER A 125 -0.16 -13.05 -11.80
CA SER A 125 -1.16 -14.07 -12.14
C SER A 125 -0.98 -15.39 -11.39
N HIS A 126 -0.01 -15.48 -10.46
CA HIS A 126 0.32 -16.72 -9.79
C HIS A 126 -0.81 -17.16 -8.84
N PRO A 127 -1.25 -18.44 -8.89
CA PRO A 127 -2.40 -18.92 -8.10
C PRO A 127 -2.17 -18.88 -6.58
N PHE A 128 -0.92 -18.79 -6.14
CA PHE A 128 -0.53 -18.65 -4.73
C PHE A 128 -0.17 -17.22 -4.33
N LEU A 129 -0.44 -16.23 -5.19
CA LEU A 129 -0.35 -14.84 -4.76
C LEU A 129 -1.51 -14.55 -3.80
N TYR A 130 -1.19 -14.12 -2.60
CA TYR A 130 -2.16 -13.75 -1.59
C TYR A 130 -1.69 -12.56 -0.76
N SER A 131 -2.62 -11.90 -0.09
CA SER A 131 -2.32 -10.85 0.86
C SER A 131 -2.82 -11.17 2.26
N HIS A 132 -2.05 -10.70 3.25
CA HIS A 132 -2.43 -10.76 4.66
C HIS A 132 -3.24 -9.52 5.03
N THR A 133 -4.11 -9.64 6.03
CA THR A 133 -4.75 -8.48 6.65
C THR A 133 -3.78 -7.87 7.65
N ALA A 134 -3.51 -6.56 7.52
CA ALA A 134 -2.81 -5.84 8.57
C ALA A 134 -3.67 -5.79 9.84
N TYR A 135 -3.05 -5.93 11.01
CA TYR A 135 -3.75 -5.81 12.30
C TYR A 135 -4.37 -4.41 12.43
N PHE A 136 -5.69 -4.38 12.57
CA PHE A 136 -6.41 -3.14 12.81
C PHE A 136 -6.20 -2.68 14.26
N PRO A 137 -6.01 -1.37 14.55
CA PRO A 137 -5.92 -0.87 15.91
C PRO A 137 -7.12 -1.23 16.80
N LEU A 138 -8.28 -1.49 16.20
CA LEU A 138 -9.48 -1.95 16.89
C LEU A 138 -9.29 -3.36 17.46
N ASP A 139 -8.60 -4.26 16.78
CA ASP A 139 -8.29 -5.61 17.24
C ASP A 139 -7.36 -5.53 18.45
N TYR A 140 -6.43 -4.57 18.44
CA TYR A 140 -5.58 -4.29 19.61
C TYR A 140 -6.37 -3.73 20.79
N LEU A 141 -7.33 -2.82 20.54
CA LEU A 141 -8.24 -2.30 21.56
C LEU A 141 -9.16 -3.39 22.11
N ILE A 142 -9.70 -4.25 21.24
CA ILE A 142 -10.57 -5.38 21.64
C ILE A 142 -9.75 -6.43 22.42
N SER A 143 -8.53 -6.73 22.00
CA SER A 143 -7.64 -7.66 22.71
C SER A 143 -7.18 -7.14 24.07
N ALA A 144 -7.14 -5.82 24.26
CA ALA A 144 -6.82 -5.16 25.52
C ALA A 144 -7.99 -5.12 26.52
N ILE A 145 -9.23 -5.46 26.10
CA ILE A 145 -10.39 -5.54 27.00
C ILE A 145 -10.36 -6.91 27.73
N PRO A 146 -10.20 -6.95 29.07
CA PRO A 146 -9.93 -8.20 29.80
C PRO A 146 -11.02 -9.28 29.72
N VAL A 147 -12.24 -8.92 29.32
CA VAL A 147 -13.41 -9.82 29.28
C VAL A 147 -13.59 -10.47 27.89
N THR A 148 -13.20 -9.81 26.82
CA THR A 148 -13.39 -10.29 25.44
C THR A 148 -12.11 -10.86 24.82
N GLY A 149 -10.93 -10.40 25.26
CA GLY A 149 -9.64 -10.83 24.72
C GLY A 149 -9.40 -12.34 24.82
N LYS A 150 -9.93 -13.00 25.86
CA LYS A 150 -9.77 -14.46 26.06
C LYS A 150 -10.60 -15.32 25.08
N TYR A 151 -11.64 -14.77 24.47
CA TYR A 151 -12.52 -15.52 23.57
C TYR A 151 -12.22 -15.26 22.09
N LEU A 152 -11.73 -14.08 21.75
CA LEU A 152 -11.41 -13.73 20.34
C LEU A 152 -10.06 -14.30 19.86
N THR A 153 -9.05 -14.37 20.73
CA THR A 153 -7.74 -14.99 20.38
C THR A 153 -7.80 -16.50 20.15
N LYS A 154 -8.96 -17.14 20.38
CA LYS A 154 -9.15 -18.58 20.12
C LYS A 154 -9.67 -18.86 18.70
N TYR A 155 -10.05 -17.85 17.96
CA TYR A 155 -10.67 -17.95 16.62
C TYR A 155 -9.97 -17.09 15.54
N LEU A 156 -8.88 -16.40 15.89
CA LEU A 156 -7.93 -15.76 15.00
C LEU A 156 -6.61 -16.54 15.00
#